data_0d9c610de8b5fc1de36ffcc8dc332f8b
#
_entry.id   0d9c610de8b5fc1de36ffcc8dc332f8b
#
_cell.length_a   1.000
_cell.length_b   1.000
_cell.length_c   1.000
_cell.angle_alpha   90.00
_cell.angle_beta   90.00
_cell.angle_gamma   90.00
#
_symmetry.space_group_name_H-M   'P 1'
#
loop_
_entity.id
_entity.type
_entity.pdbx_description
1 polymer ?
#
loop_
_entity_poly.entity_id
_entity_poly.type
_entity_poly.pdbx_seq_one_letter_code
_entity_poly.pdbx_strand_id
1 'polypeptide(L)'
;MCIRDRINTLSQVFSDPHVKAREMIVNMDHKKTGKSPLKLIANPIKMHETPPSYRMPPPLLGEHTDEILSEEIGLSETEIKNLKDNEII
;
A
#
# COMPACT_ATOMS: atom_id res chain seq x y z
N MET A 1 15.36 28.83 5.80
CA MET A 1 15.31 28.06 4.55
C MET A 1 16.46 27.04 4.55
N CYS A 2 16.16 25.78 4.44
CA CYS A 2 17.21 24.76 4.32
C CYS A 2 17.72 24.74 2.89
N ILE A 3 19.00 25.06 2.68
CA ILE A 3 19.70 24.97 1.39
C ILE A 3 20.61 23.75 1.33
N ARG A 4 20.35 22.78 2.18
CA ARG A 4 21.19 21.59 2.29
C ARG A 4 20.96 20.58 1.17
N ASP A 5 19.71 20.33 0.86
CA ASP A 5 19.35 19.22 -0.05
C ASP A 5 18.52 19.73 -1.24
N ARG A 6 18.65 19.03 -2.36
CA ARG A 6 17.88 19.31 -3.58
C ARG A 6 16.46 18.77 -3.44
N ILE A 7 15.49 19.53 -3.93
CA ILE A 7 14.13 19.02 -4.14
C ILE A 7 14.11 18.19 -5.42
N ASN A 8 13.86 16.89 -5.27
CA ASN A 8 13.88 15.94 -6.38
C ASN A 8 12.46 15.63 -6.89
N THR A 9 12.36 15.33 -8.19
CA THR A 9 11.16 14.70 -8.75
C THR A 9 11.08 13.24 -8.33
N LEU A 10 9.91 12.60 -8.43
CA LEU A 10 9.75 11.17 -8.10
C LEU A 10 10.72 10.28 -8.89
N SER A 11 10.93 10.57 -10.18
CA SER A 11 11.89 9.83 -11.01
C SER A 11 13.32 9.93 -10.46
N GLN A 12 13.72 11.11 -10.01
CA GLN A 12 15.03 11.33 -9.41
C GLN A 12 15.17 10.60 -8.06
N VAL A 13 14.12 10.59 -7.23
CA VAL A 13 14.09 9.85 -5.96
C VAL A 13 14.26 8.35 -6.20
N PHE A 14 13.52 7.76 -7.13
CA PHE A 14 13.62 6.33 -7.44
C PHE A 14 14.94 5.92 -8.10
N SER A 15 15.68 6.84 -8.69
CA SER A 15 17.01 6.58 -9.26
C SER A 15 18.17 6.88 -8.31
N ASP A 16 17.91 7.56 -7.20
CA ASP A 16 18.93 8.00 -6.23
C ASP A 16 19.67 6.81 -5.61
N PRO A 17 21.03 6.81 -5.66
CA PRO A 17 21.82 5.73 -5.07
C PRO A 17 21.63 5.57 -3.56
N HIS A 18 21.44 6.66 -2.83
CA HIS A 18 21.22 6.61 -1.38
C HIS A 18 19.86 5.97 -1.03
N VAL A 19 18.82 6.32 -1.76
CA VAL A 19 17.48 5.73 -1.63
C VAL A 19 17.53 4.22 -1.86
N LYS A 20 18.29 3.78 -2.87
CA LYS A 20 18.51 2.35 -3.18
C LYS A 20 19.33 1.66 -2.08
N ALA A 21 20.43 2.26 -1.63
CA ALA A 21 21.29 1.72 -0.58
C ALA A 21 20.55 1.55 0.76
N ARG A 22 19.57 2.45 1.03
CA ARG A 22 18.70 2.36 2.21
C ARG A 22 17.52 1.40 2.03
N GLU A 23 17.39 0.75 0.88
CA GLU A 23 16.27 -0.15 0.56
C GLU A 23 14.90 0.54 0.76
N MET A 24 14.81 1.80 0.33
CA MET A 24 13.61 2.63 0.48
C MET A 24 12.59 2.42 -0.64
N ILE A 25 12.83 1.46 -1.54
CA ILE A 25 11.93 1.13 -2.63
C ILE A 25 11.47 -0.32 -2.46
N VAL A 26 10.18 -0.51 -2.35
CA VAL A 26 9.54 -1.83 -2.32
C VAL A 26 8.77 -2.05 -3.61
N ASN A 27 8.94 -3.20 -4.22
CA ASN A 27 8.19 -3.62 -5.39
C ASN A 27 7.09 -4.58 -4.95
N MET A 28 5.84 -4.25 -5.28
CA MET A 28 4.68 -5.08 -4.97
C MET A 28 3.86 -5.34 -6.22
N ASP A 29 3.38 -6.55 -6.39
CA ASP A 29 2.47 -6.86 -7.48
C ASP A 29 1.11 -6.23 -7.22
N HIS A 30 0.52 -5.64 -8.25
CA HIS A 30 -0.76 -4.97 -8.15
C HIS A 30 -1.65 -5.31 -9.35
N LYS A 31 -2.93 -5.57 -9.11
CA LYS A 31 -3.89 -6.02 -10.13
C LYS A 31 -3.98 -5.11 -11.36
N LYS A 32 -3.85 -3.78 -11.16
CA LYS A 32 -3.95 -2.80 -12.25
C LYS A 32 -2.63 -2.56 -13.01
N THR A 33 -1.49 -2.92 -12.45
CA THR A 33 -0.19 -2.72 -13.11
C THR A 33 0.21 -3.88 -14.03
N GLY A 34 -0.57 -4.95 -14.03
CA GLY A 34 -0.30 -6.14 -14.85
C GLY A 34 1.02 -6.81 -14.47
N LYS A 35 1.92 -6.96 -15.45
CA LYS A 35 3.22 -7.61 -15.24
C LYS A 35 4.29 -6.70 -14.61
N SER A 36 4.04 -5.40 -14.49
CA SER A 36 5.00 -4.46 -13.92
C SER A 36 4.74 -4.27 -12.44
N PRO A 37 5.71 -4.51 -11.55
CA PRO A 37 5.53 -4.30 -10.13
C PRO A 37 5.31 -2.81 -9.81
N LEU A 38 4.43 -2.54 -8.86
CA LEU A 38 4.21 -1.21 -8.33
C LEU A 38 5.37 -0.84 -7.40
N LYS A 39 6.06 0.25 -7.68
CA LYS A 39 7.14 0.77 -6.84
C LYS A 39 6.57 1.66 -5.75
N LEU A 40 6.78 1.28 -4.52
CA LEU A 40 6.32 1.99 -3.33
C LEU A 40 7.50 2.43 -2.48
N ILE A 41 7.30 3.48 -1.69
CA ILE A 41 8.26 3.92 -0.69
C ILE A 41 8.15 3.00 0.52
N ALA A 42 9.28 2.46 0.95
CA ALA A 42 9.38 1.60 2.11
C ALA A 42 9.25 2.38 3.43
N ASN A 43 9.02 1.66 4.52
CA ASN A 43 9.07 2.23 5.85
C ASN A 43 10.51 2.69 6.17
N PRO A 44 10.73 3.96 6.58
CA PRO A 44 12.05 4.46 6.94
C PRO A 44 12.61 3.86 8.23
N ILE A 45 11.75 3.31 9.08
CA ILE A 45 12.15 2.67 10.34
C ILE A 45 12.72 1.29 10.06
N LYS A 46 13.95 1.05 10.50
CA LYS A 46 14.63 -0.25 10.40
C LYS A 46 14.66 -0.88 11.79
N MET A 47 14.00 -2.03 11.92
CA MET A 47 13.93 -2.79 13.17
C MET A 47 14.70 -4.11 12.97
N HIS A 48 15.66 -4.40 13.86
CA HIS A 48 16.53 -5.56 13.69
C HIS A 48 15.84 -6.87 14.04
N GLU A 49 15.11 -6.92 15.16
CA GLU A 49 14.44 -8.14 15.61
C GLU A 49 13.08 -8.36 14.95
N THR A 50 12.34 -7.28 14.68
CA THR A 50 11.01 -7.33 14.07
C THR A 50 10.96 -6.41 12.85
N PRO A 51 11.58 -6.78 11.73
CA PRO A 51 11.59 -5.95 10.53
C PRO A 51 10.17 -5.74 9.98
N PRO A 52 9.88 -4.55 9.42
CA PRO A 52 8.59 -4.29 8.79
C PRO A 52 8.36 -5.22 7.60
N SER A 53 7.15 -5.75 7.47
CA SER A 53 6.74 -6.60 6.35
C SER A 53 5.70 -5.91 5.48
N TYR A 54 5.76 -6.14 4.18
CA TYR A 54 4.83 -5.58 3.19
C TYR A 54 4.00 -6.72 2.61
N ARG A 55 2.84 -6.99 3.22
CA ARG A 55 2.02 -8.15 2.89
C ARG A 55 1.02 -7.89 1.77
N MET A 56 0.47 -6.69 1.72
CA MET A 56 -0.58 -6.33 0.77
C MET A 56 -0.24 -5.03 0.04
N PRO A 57 -0.49 -4.96 -1.27
CA PRO A 57 -0.38 -3.71 -2.02
C PRO A 57 -1.52 -2.75 -1.64
N PRO A 58 -1.43 -1.47 -2.01
CA PRO A 58 -2.55 -0.54 -1.85
C PRO A 58 -3.83 -1.09 -2.48
N PRO A 59 -4.96 -1.11 -1.76
CA PRO A 59 -6.20 -1.70 -2.25
C PRO A 59 -6.85 -0.86 -3.35
N LEU A 60 -7.66 -1.51 -4.17
CA LEU A 60 -8.62 -0.83 -5.02
C LEU A 60 -9.82 -0.35 -4.19
N LEU A 61 -10.59 0.59 -4.73
CA LEU A 61 -11.80 1.09 -4.06
C LEU A 61 -12.74 -0.09 -3.76
N GLY A 62 -13.10 -0.26 -2.49
CA GLY A 62 -14.00 -1.31 -2.02
C GLY A 62 -13.43 -2.74 -2.07
N GLU A 63 -12.13 -2.95 -2.32
CA GLU A 63 -11.55 -4.29 -2.53
C GLU A 63 -11.72 -5.21 -1.31
N HIS A 64 -11.64 -4.66 -0.10
CA HIS A 64 -11.73 -5.44 1.15
C HIS A 64 -13.01 -5.16 1.96
N THR A 65 -14.01 -4.52 1.36
CA THR A 65 -15.25 -4.17 2.08
C THR A 65 -15.96 -5.41 2.63
N ASP A 66 -16.15 -6.43 1.81
CA ASP A 66 -16.86 -7.64 2.22
C ASP A 66 -16.08 -8.45 3.27
N GLU A 67 -14.76 -8.53 3.10
CA GLU A 67 -13.85 -9.19 4.04
C GLU A 67 -13.92 -8.52 5.42
N ILE A 68 -13.78 -7.21 5.48
CA ILE A 68 -13.82 -6.45 6.75
C ILE A 68 -15.19 -6.56 7.42
N LEU A 69 -16.27 -6.44 6.65
CA LEU A 69 -17.62 -6.54 7.20
C LEU A 69 -17.95 -7.94 7.74
N SER A 70 -17.44 -8.99 7.10
CA SER A 70 -17.65 -10.37 7.56
C SER A 70 -16.69 -10.75 8.70
N GLU A 71 -15.41 -10.46 8.60
CA GLU A 71 -14.39 -10.96 9.53
C GLU A 71 -14.27 -10.11 10.79
N GLU A 72 -14.28 -8.77 10.66
CA GLU A 72 -14.08 -7.86 11.80
C GLU A 72 -15.39 -7.46 12.48
N ILE A 73 -16.48 -7.30 11.71
CA ILE A 73 -17.79 -6.88 12.23
C ILE A 73 -18.71 -8.07 12.45
N GLY A 74 -18.47 -9.19 11.75
CA GLY A 74 -19.28 -10.41 11.89
C GLY A 74 -20.62 -10.39 11.18
N LEU A 75 -20.76 -9.55 10.12
CA LEU A 75 -21.99 -9.50 9.33
C LEU A 75 -22.10 -10.74 8.43
N SER A 76 -23.33 -11.25 8.29
CA SER A 76 -23.63 -12.33 7.36
C SER A 76 -23.64 -11.83 5.90
N GLU A 77 -23.43 -12.74 4.95
CA GLU A 77 -23.50 -12.42 3.52
C GLU A 77 -24.83 -11.77 3.10
N THR A 78 -25.95 -12.17 3.75
CA THR A 78 -27.26 -11.60 3.51
C THR A 78 -27.37 -10.16 3.98
N GLU A 79 -26.76 -9.82 5.12
CA GLU A 79 -26.72 -8.45 5.63
C GLU A 79 -25.84 -7.56 4.77
N ILE A 80 -24.67 -8.05 4.34
CA ILE A 80 -23.78 -7.33 3.43
C ILE A 80 -24.48 -7.07 2.09
N LYS A 81 -25.19 -8.06 1.58
CA LYS A 81 -25.98 -7.89 0.36
C LYS A 81 -27.07 -6.84 0.50
N ASN A 82 -27.80 -6.84 1.63
CA ASN A 82 -28.82 -5.83 1.90
C ASN A 82 -28.22 -4.43 1.96
N LEU A 83 -27.02 -4.26 2.53
CA LEU A 83 -26.33 -2.97 2.57
C LEU A 83 -25.96 -2.49 1.16
N LYS A 84 -25.53 -3.40 0.27
CA LYS A 84 -25.26 -3.09 -1.15
C LYS A 84 -26.52 -2.73 -1.90
N ASP A 85 -27.59 -3.52 -1.75
CA ASP A 85 -28.87 -3.30 -2.44
C ASP A 85 -29.54 -1.97 -2.02
N ASN A 86 -29.26 -1.49 -0.83
CA ASN A 86 -29.71 -0.18 -0.32
C ASN A 86 -28.70 0.96 -0.58
N GLU A 87 -27.65 0.73 -1.36
CA GLU A 87 -26.60 1.73 -1.69
C GLU A 87 -25.95 2.38 -0.44
N ILE A 88 -25.81 1.62 0.66
CA ILE A 88 -25.16 2.07 1.88
C ILE A 88 -23.65 1.87 1.80
N ILE A 89 -23.23 0.83 1.07
CA ILE A 89 -21.82 0.49 0.81
C ILE A 89 -21.60 0.16 -0.68
#